data_11a124ee5febc5727862aacda5e1a620
#
_entry.id   11a124ee5febc5727862aacda5e1a620
#
_cell.length_a   1.000
_cell.length_b   1.000
_cell.length_c   1.000
_cell.angle_alpha   90.00
_cell.angle_beta   90.00
_cell.angle_gamma   90.00
#
_symmetry.space_group_name_H-M   'P 1'
#
loop_
_entity.id
_entity.type
_entity.pdbx_description
1 polymer ?
#
loop_
_entity_poly.entity_id
_entity_poly.type
_entity_poly.pdbx_seq_one_letter_code
_entity_poly.pdbx_strand_id
1 'polypeptide(L)'
;RIYDVYNRKVRALPDHRFFGRNRLRAEYPAFDPGIIAAGLYYEGRITHAERLGLELVMDGLGANPGSALRTYCTAAPAGDGRLQLTDRLTGETREVAADIIINAGGAWIDKVNAGLGINSRHMGGSKGSHLIVANRALHDALAGRMIYFGTADGRVNLVYPFFGNVLVGSTDIPVTDPDEAFCSVEETDYLLGVVREIFPRIRLARDQILLTYCGVRPLPRSEGVDIGAVSRDHAVAEDRLPGGQ
;
A
#
# COMPACT_ATOMS: atom_id res chain seq x y z
N ARG A 1 -5.30 -11.39 -23.13
CA ARG A 1 -4.63 -11.81 -24.38
C ARG A 1 -3.31 -11.10 -24.62
N ILE A 2 -3.24 -9.76 -24.46
CA ILE A 2 -1.96 -9.01 -24.62
C ILE A 2 -0.95 -9.47 -23.56
N TYR A 3 -1.38 -9.64 -22.32
CA TYR A 3 -0.57 -10.12 -21.20
C TYR A 3 0.00 -11.52 -21.44
N ASP A 4 -0.82 -12.44 -21.99
CA ASP A 4 -0.37 -13.81 -22.31
C ASP A 4 0.67 -13.83 -23.41
N VAL A 5 0.54 -12.93 -24.41
CA VAL A 5 1.53 -12.80 -25.48
C VAL A 5 2.86 -12.31 -24.93
N TYR A 6 2.85 -11.36 -23.99
CA TYR A 6 4.04 -10.86 -23.32
C TYR A 6 4.71 -11.94 -22.46
N ASN A 7 3.91 -12.72 -21.73
CA ASN A 7 4.40 -13.80 -20.84
C ASN A 7 4.80 -15.09 -21.56
N ARG A 8 4.50 -15.24 -22.84
CA ARG A 8 4.82 -16.46 -23.62
C ARG A 8 6.31 -16.85 -23.57
N LYS A 9 7.22 -15.88 -23.46
CA LYS A 9 8.66 -16.14 -23.40
C LYS A 9 9.13 -16.66 -22.05
N VAL A 10 8.46 -16.32 -20.96
CA VAL A 10 8.87 -16.66 -19.58
C VAL A 10 8.01 -17.78 -18.99
N ARG A 11 6.76 -17.95 -19.41
CA ARG A 11 5.75 -18.95 -18.96
C ARG A 11 5.69 -19.14 -17.44
N ALA A 12 5.97 -18.08 -16.68
CA ALA A 12 5.99 -18.15 -15.23
C ALA A 12 4.58 -18.22 -14.61
N LEU A 13 3.56 -17.75 -15.35
CA LEU A 13 2.18 -17.66 -14.87
C LEU A 13 1.23 -18.37 -15.86
N PRO A 14 0.11 -18.97 -15.36
CA PRO A 14 -0.92 -19.55 -16.22
C PRO A 14 -1.62 -18.49 -17.07
N ASP A 15 -2.19 -18.93 -18.19
CA ASP A 15 -2.99 -18.06 -19.07
C ASP A 15 -4.23 -17.52 -18.34
N HIS A 16 -4.65 -16.30 -18.70
CA HIS A 16 -5.90 -15.72 -18.20
C HIS A 16 -7.11 -16.55 -18.63
N ARG A 17 -8.18 -16.47 -17.85
CA ARG A 17 -9.48 -17.11 -18.15
C ARG A 17 -10.59 -16.09 -18.08
N PHE A 18 -11.57 -16.24 -18.95
CA PHE A 18 -12.76 -15.44 -18.94
C PHE A 18 -13.96 -16.27 -18.46
N PHE A 19 -14.76 -15.71 -17.59
CA PHE A 19 -15.98 -16.32 -17.05
C PHE A 19 -17.19 -15.51 -17.53
N GLY A 20 -18.02 -16.11 -18.36
CA GLY A 20 -19.34 -15.57 -18.66
C GLY A 20 -20.34 -15.91 -17.54
N ARG A 21 -21.52 -15.31 -17.62
CA ARG A 21 -22.58 -15.36 -16.59
C ARG A 21 -22.86 -16.76 -16.05
N ASN A 22 -23.09 -17.75 -16.93
CA ASN A 22 -23.47 -19.10 -16.51
C ASN A 22 -22.36 -19.78 -15.71
N ARG A 23 -21.12 -19.61 -16.14
CA ARG A 23 -19.96 -20.16 -15.46
C ARG A 23 -19.70 -19.47 -14.12
N LEU A 24 -19.85 -18.14 -14.06
CA LEU A 24 -19.76 -17.40 -12.81
C LEU A 24 -20.77 -17.88 -11.78
N ARG A 25 -22.03 -18.04 -12.17
CA ARG A 25 -23.08 -18.54 -11.28
C ARG A 25 -22.81 -19.94 -10.75
N ALA A 26 -22.19 -20.81 -11.57
CA ALA A 26 -21.84 -22.16 -11.17
C ALA A 26 -20.61 -22.20 -10.24
N GLU A 27 -19.54 -21.46 -10.56
CA GLU A 27 -18.29 -21.48 -9.80
C GLU A 27 -18.29 -20.51 -8.60
N TYR A 28 -19.07 -19.41 -8.67
CA TYR A 28 -19.16 -18.36 -7.64
C TYR A 28 -20.62 -18.03 -7.29
N PRO A 29 -21.39 -18.97 -6.73
CA PRO A 29 -22.82 -18.79 -6.45
C PRO A 29 -23.10 -17.70 -5.41
N ALA A 30 -22.09 -17.30 -4.62
CA ALA A 30 -22.21 -16.25 -3.63
C ALA A 30 -22.12 -14.83 -4.21
N PHE A 31 -21.66 -14.68 -5.47
CA PHE A 31 -21.59 -13.37 -6.13
C PHE A 31 -23.01 -12.83 -6.42
N ASP A 32 -23.08 -11.52 -6.54
CA ASP A 32 -24.30 -10.86 -7.00
C ASP A 32 -24.71 -11.43 -8.38
N PRO A 33 -25.97 -11.86 -8.55
CA PRO A 33 -26.44 -12.42 -9.81
C PRO A 33 -26.47 -11.42 -10.97
N GLY A 34 -26.35 -10.12 -10.70
CA GLY A 34 -26.17 -9.06 -11.69
C GLY A 34 -24.81 -9.06 -12.37
N ILE A 35 -23.79 -9.68 -11.76
CA ILE A 35 -22.46 -9.80 -12.37
C ILE A 35 -22.53 -10.72 -13.58
N ILE A 36 -22.20 -10.18 -14.75
CA ILE A 36 -22.36 -10.88 -16.04
C ILE A 36 -21.08 -11.53 -16.54
N ALA A 37 -19.92 -11.06 -16.08
CA ALA A 37 -18.62 -11.55 -16.52
C ALA A 37 -17.52 -11.25 -15.48
N ALA A 38 -16.46 -12.07 -15.50
CA ALA A 38 -15.21 -11.79 -14.78
C ALA A 38 -14.00 -12.29 -15.58
N GLY A 39 -12.87 -11.65 -15.37
CA GLY A 39 -11.57 -12.11 -15.85
C GLY A 39 -10.75 -12.70 -14.69
N LEU A 40 -10.18 -13.87 -14.87
CA LEU A 40 -9.17 -14.42 -13.98
C LEU A 40 -7.80 -14.21 -14.62
N TYR A 41 -6.90 -13.61 -13.92
CA TYR A 41 -5.49 -13.50 -14.28
C TYR A 41 -4.63 -13.86 -13.08
N TYR A 42 -3.35 -14.08 -13.31
CA TYR A 42 -2.40 -14.49 -12.29
C TYR A 42 -1.32 -13.44 -12.14
N GLU A 43 -0.91 -13.23 -10.90
CA GLU A 43 0.10 -12.24 -10.54
C GLU A 43 0.90 -12.72 -9.33
N GLY A 44 2.10 -12.17 -9.14
CA GLY A 44 2.91 -12.41 -7.95
C GLY A 44 2.23 -11.84 -6.71
N ARG A 45 2.17 -12.63 -5.65
CA ARG A 45 1.62 -12.20 -4.36
C ARG A 45 2.72 -12.05 -3.33
N ILE A 46 2.85 -10.85 -2.77
CA ILE A 46 3.67 -10.61 -1.58
C ILE A 46 2.78 -10.88 -0.36
N THR A 47 3.10 -11.94 0.37
CA THR A 47 2.32 -12.35 1.55
C THR A 47 2.74 -11.62 2.82
N HIS A 48 4.00 -11.20 2.90
CA HIS A 48 4.62 -10.54 4.06
C HIS A 48 5.49 -9.39 3.54
N ALA A 49 4.89 -8.22 3.33
CA ALA A 49 5.58 -7.07 2.74
C ALA A 49 6.72 -6.56 3.65
N GLU A 50 6.51 -6.57 4.96
CA GLU A 50 7.51 -6.16 5.97
C GLU A 50 8.71 -7.12 5.97
N ARG A 51 8.45 -8.42 5.79
CA ARG A 51 9.50 -9.43 5.67
C ARG A 51 10.34 -9.23 4.41
N LEU A 52 9.71 -8.94 3.28
CA LEU A 52 10.41 -8.63 2.04
C LEU A 52 11.31 -7.40 2.22
N GLY A 53 10.80 -6.34 2.86
CA GLY A 53 11.60 -5.15 3.16
C GLY A 53 12.82 -5.47 4.03
N LEU A 54 12.62 -6.28 5.07
CA LEU A 54 13.72 -6.73 5.94
C LEU A 54 14.77 -7.54 5.16
N GLU A 55 14.35 -8.48 4.32
CA GLU A 55 15.26 -9.30 3.52
C GLU A 55 16.10 -8.45 2.56
N LEU A 56 15.48 -7.48 1.88
CA LEU A 56 16.20 -6.55 1.00
C LEU A 56 17.27 -5.74 1.76
N VAL A 57 16.96 -5.28 2.97
CA VAL A 57 17.93 -4.57 3.81
C VAL A 57 19.06 -5.50 4.25
N MET A 58 18.74 -6.73 4.67
CA MET A 58 19.75 -7.69 5.10
C MET A 58 20.68 -8.12 3.95
N ASP A 59 20.14 -8.29 2.75
CA ASP A 59 20.91 -8.57 1.54
C ASP A 59 21.85 -7.40 1.21
N GLY A 60 21.36 -6.17 1.30
CA GLY A 60 22.18 -4.96 1.11
C GLY A 60 23.33 -4.85 2.10
N LEU A 61 23.09 -5.13 3.38
CA LEU A 61 24.13 -5.17 4.42
C LEU A 61 25.15 -6.27 4.17
N GLY A 62 24.69 -7.45 3.73
CA GLY A 62 25.56 -8.57 3.36
C GLY A 62 26.43 -8.29 2.13
N ALA A 63 25.88 -7.59 1.15
CA ALA A 63 26.59 -7.23 -0.08
C ALA A 63 27.67 -6.15 0.15
N ASN A 64 27.51 -5.27 1.13
CA ASN A 64 28.47 -4.23 1.47
C ASN A 64 28.74 -4.19 2.98
N PRO A 65 29.82 -4.83 3.47
CA PRO A 65 30.18 -4.86 4.90
C PRO A 65 30.45 -3.47 5.52
N GLY A 66 30.67 -2.45 4.71
CA GLY A 66 30.80 -1.06 5.17
C GLY A 66 29.46 -0.37 5.47
N SER A 67 28.33 -1.00 5.11
CA SER A 67 26.99 -0.46 5.37
C SER A 67 26.58 -0.69 6.82
N ALA A 68 25.74 0.21 7.33
CA ALA A 68 25.14 0.09 8.65
C ALA A 68 23.64 0.43 8.61
N LEU A 69 22.85 -0.32 9.35
CA LEU A 69 21.43 -0.04 9.59
C LEU A 69 21.26 0.52 11.01
N ARG A 70 20.44 1.54 11.14
CA ARG A 70 19.99 2.07 12.42
C ARG A 70 18.47 2.20 12.40
N THR A 71 17.79 1.43 13.23
CA THR A 71 16.37 1.57 13.50
C THR A 71 16.16 2.55 14.66
N TYR A 72 14.98 3.13 14.76
CA TYR A 72 14.63 4.13 15.79
C TYR A 72 15.60 5.30 15.84
N CYS A 73 16.15 5.69 14.69
CA CYS A 73 17.13 6.76 14.59
C CYS A 73 16.55 7.93 13.80
N THR A 74 16.69 9.13 14.31
CA THR A 74 16.35 10.37 13.59
C THR A 74 17.62 11.12 13.20
N ALA A 75 17.54 11.89 12.10
CA ALA A 75 18.61 12.73 11.61
C ALA A 75 18.19 14.21 11.62
N ALA A 76 19.08 15.07 12.03
CA ALA A 76 18.93 16.52 11.99
C ALA A 76 20.22 17.19 11.52
N PRO A 77 20.19 18.39 10.94
CA PRO A 77 21.40 19.12 10.59
C PRO A 77 22.26 19.42 11.83
N ALA A 78 23.55 19.20 11.73
CA ALA A 78 24.53 19.51 12.76
C ALA A 78 25.45 20.69 12.38
N GLY A 79 25.23 21.34 11.24
CA GLY A 79 26.08 22.35 10.63
C GLY A 79 27.19 21.74 9.73
N ASP A 80 27.79 22.57 8.90
CA ASP A 80 28.90 22.22 7.98
C ASP A 80 28.60 20.94 7.11
N GLY A 81 27.35 20.76 6.66
CA GLY A 81 26.97 19.60 5.87
C GLY A 81 26.91 18.28 6.63
N ARG A 82 27.04 18.32 7.96
CA ARG A 82 26.94 17.15 8.84
C ARG A 82 25.51 16.91 9.32
N LEU A 83 25.25 15.68 9.69
CA LEU A 83 24.01 15.26 10.35
C LEU A 83 24.31 14.77 11.76
N GLN A 84 23.47 15.18 12.71
CA GLN A 84 23.36 14.54 14.00
C GLN A 84 22.33 13.42 13.92
N LEU A 85 22.77 12.21 14.18
CA LEU A 85 21.89 11.05 14.36
C LEU A 85 21.56 10.91 15.84
N THR A 86 20.26 10.74 16.16
CA THR A 86 19.79 10.52 17.53
C THR A 86 19.09 9.18 17.62
N ASP A 87 19.60 8.29 18.47
CA ASP A 87 18.89 7.07 18.84
C ASP A 87 17.71 7.43 19.73
N ARG A 88 16.50 7.11 19.28
CA ARG A 88 15.23 7.43 19.96
C ARG A 88 14.96 6.58 21.19
N LEU A 89 15.68 5.46 21.35
CA LEU A 89 15.50 4.56 22.50
C LEU A 89 16.45 4.94 23.65
N THR A 90 17.68 5.32 23.33
CA THR A 90 18.71 5.64 24.33
C THR A 90 18.93 7.13 24.54
N GLY A 91 18.56 7.96 23.54
CA GLY A 91 18.89 9.38 23.52
C GLY A 91 20.34 9.69 23.10
N GLU A 92 21.14 8.67 22.80
CA GLU A 92 22.51 8.85 22.34
C GLU A 92 22.54 9.57 20.99
N THR A 93 23.52 10.48 20.85
CA THR A 93 23.72 11.25 19.62
C THR A 93 25.06 10.95 18.99
N ARG A 94 25.11 10.99 17.67
CA ARG A 94 26.35 10.83 16.90
C ARG A 94 26.31 11.73 15.68
N GLU A 95 27.42 12.45 15.43
CA GLU A 95 27.57 13.17 14.18
C GLU A 95 28.13 12.27 13.08
N VAL A 96 27.61 12.46 11.88
CA VAL A 96 28.08 11.80 10.66
C VAL A 96 28.21 12.83 9.54
N ALA A 97 29.16 12.61 8.66
CA ALA A 97 29.30 13.31 7.40
C ALA A 97 28.83 12.37 6.28
N ALA A 98 28.15 12.91 5.28
CA ALA A 98 27.72 12.15 4.11
C ALA A 98 27.86 13.06 2.87
N ASP A 99 28.42 12.51 1.80
CA ASP A 99 28.52 13.20 0.51
C ASP A 99 27.14 13.32 -0.16
N ILE A 100 26.27 12.33 0.06
CA ILE A 100 24.92 12.27 -0.49
C ILE A 100 23.97 11.78 0.59
N ILE A 101 22.83 12.45 0.73
CA ILE A 101 21.73 12.06 1.60
C ILE A 101 20.54 11.71 0.73
N ILE A 102 20.01 10.50 0.88
CA ILE A 102 18.83 10.04 0.15
C ILE A 102 17.64 10.03 1.09
N ASN A 103 16.69 10.94 0.89
CA ASN A 103 15.41 10.92 1.57
C ASN A 103 14.44 10.01 0.82
N ALA A 104 14.20 8.81 1.34
CA ALA A 104 13.21 7.87 0.85
C ALA A 104 12.08 7.69 1.89
N GLY A 105 11.70 8.76 2.59
CA GLY A 105 10.74 8.79 3.68
C GLY A 105 9.28 8.52 3.30
N GLY A 106 8.99 8.17 2.03
CA GLY A 106 7.65 7.83 1.57
C GLY A 106 6.65 8.95 1.85
N ALA A 107 5.57 8.66 2.55
CA ALA A 107 4.55 9.66 2.90
C ALA A 107 5.09 10.79 3.80
N TRP A 108 6.20 10.59 4.47
CA TRP A 108 6.85 11.56 5.37
C TRP A 108 7.98 12.37 4.72
N ILE A 109 8.18 12.28 3.40
CA ILE A 109 9.31 12.91 2.70
C ILE A 109 9.43 14.40 2.99
N ASP A 110 8.30 15.14 2.99
CA ASP A 110 8.30 16.58 3.27
C ASP A 110 8.58 16.89 4.75
N LYS A 111 8.15 16.03 5.69
CA LYS A 111 8.48 16.16 7.11
C LYS A 111 9.97 15.88 7.36
N VAL A 112 10.55 14.90 6.69
CA VAL A 112 11.99 14.63 6.76
C VAL A 112 12.77 15.79 6.18
N ASN A 113 12.38 16.32 5.03
CA ASN A 113 13.00 17.50 4.44
C ASN A 113 12.91 18.73 5.36
N ALA A 114 11.74 18.98 5.95
CA ALA A 114 11.57 20.06 6.92
C ALA A 114 12.49 19.91 8.14
N GLY A 115 12.65 18.68 8.66
CA GLY A 115 13.61 18.35 9.72
C GLY A 115 15.07 18.58 9.32
N LEU A 116 15.38 18.52 8.03
CA LEU A 116 16.70 18.83 7.47
C LEU A 116 16.84 20.31 7.07
N GLY A 117 15.82 21.15 7.34
CA GLY A 117 15.82 22.58 6.99
C GLY A 117 15.48 22.85 5.52
N ILE A 118 14.97 21.86 4.79
CA ILE A 118 14.58 21.97 3.39
C ILE A 118 13.05 22.18 3.32
N ASN A 119 12.60 23.22 2.63
CA ASN A 119 11.18 23.47 2.41
C ASN A 119 10.75 22.81 1.10
N SER A 120 10.03 21.70 1.20
CA SER A 120 9.51 20.96 0.04
C SER A 120 8.00 20.71 0.16
N ARG A 121 7.38 20.39 -0.98
CA ARG A 121 5.97 20.01 -1.10
C ARG A 121 5.81 18.93 -2.17
N HIS A 122 6.49 17.81 -2.00
CA HIS A 122 6.47 16.69 -2.95
C HIS A 122 5.20 15.84 -2.79
N MET A 123 4.68 15.76 -1.55
CA MET A 123 3.58 14.87 -1.22
C MET A 123 2.19 15.45 -1.51
N GLY A 124 1.38 14.64 -2.19
CA GLY A 124 -0.06 14.84 -2.36
C GLY A 124 -0.84 13.62 -1.90
N GLY A 125 -0.42 13.01 -0.77
CA GLY A 125 -0.82 11.70 -0.33
C GLY A 125 -2.32 11.42 -0.22
N SER A 126 -2.67 10.16 -0.37
CA SER A 126 -4.00 9.65 -0.04
C SER A 126 -3.90 8.46 0.91
N LYS A 127 -4.81 8.40 1.88
CA LYS A 127 -4.91 7.23 2.74
C LYS A 127 -5.81 6.17 2.14
N GLY A 128 -5.47 4.90 2.37
CA GLY A 128 -6.28 3.76 2.05
C GLY A 128 -6.47 2.88 3.28
N SER A 129 -7.73 2.70 3.70
CA SER A 129 -8.09 1.90 4.85
C SER A 129 -8.47 0.48 4.46
N HIS A 130 -8.25 -0.45 5.36
CA HIS A 130 -8.53 -1.87 5.20
C HIS A 130 -9.14 -2.44 6.48
N LEU A 131 -9.95 -3.49 6.31
CA LEU A 131 -10.50 -4.29 7.39
C LEU A 131 -9.94 -5.71 7.29
N ILE A 132 -9.60 -6.30 8.42
CA ILE A 132 -9.42 -7.74 8.55
C ILE A 132 -10.64 -8.28 9.30
N VAL A 133 -11.37 -9.20 8.67
CA VAL A 133 -12.64 -9.70 9.19
C VAL A 133 -12.63 -11.22 9.35
N ALA A 134 -13.20 -11.71 10.45
CA ALA A 134 -13.43 -13.11 10.70
C ALA A 134 -14.82 -13.50 10.18
N ASN A 135 -14.89 -13.91 8.91
CA ASN A 135 -16.13 -14.39 8.29
C ASN A 135 -15.85 -15.61 7.42
N ARG A 136 -16.21 -16.78 7.92
CA ARG A 136 -15.94 -18.06 7.26
C ARG A 136 -16.68 -18.18 5.92
N ALA A 137 -17.91 -17.74 5.85
CA ALA A 137 -18.71 -17.81 4.62
C ALA A 137 -18.09 -16.95 3.50
N LEU A 138 -17.59 -15.74 3.85
CA LEU A 138 -16.89 -14.89 2.90
C LEU A 138 -15.54 -15.51 2.49
N HIS A 139 -14.77 -16.02 3.44
CA HIS A 139 -13.50 -16.69 3.15
C HIS A 139 -13.67 -17.84 2.16
N ASP A 140 -14.66 -18.70 2.39
CA ASP A 140 -14.94 -19.85 1.52
C ASP A 140 -15.45 -19.43 0.14
N ALA A 141 -16.28 -18.36 0.08
CA ALA A 141 -16.78 -17.82 -1.18
C ALA A 141 -15.68 -17.25 -2.10
N LEU A 142 -14.55 -16.82 -1.54
CA LEU A 142 -13.39 -16.35 -2.31
C LEU A 142 -12.64 -17.47 -3.02
N ALA A 143 -12.82 -18.72 -2.61
CA ALA A 143 -12.16 -19.90 -3.20
C ALA A 143 -10.64 -19.73 -3.36
N GLY A 144 -9.98 -19.12 -2.37
CA GLY A 144 -8.54 -18.86 -2.35
C GLY A 144 -8.07 -17.74 -3.27
N ARG A 145 -8.98 -16.97 -3.87
CA ARG A 145 -8.65 -15.92 -4.86
C ARG A 145 -8.83 -14.53 -4.28
N MET A 146 -8.08 -13.59 -4.84
CA MET A 146 -8.31 -12.17 -4.66
C MET A 146 -9.33 -11.70 -5.69
N ILE A 147 -10.37 -11.02 -5.22
CA ILE A 147 -11.43 -10.47 -6.06
C ILE A 147 -11.26 -8.96 -6.13
N TYR A 148 -11.02 -8.45 -7.34
CA TYR A 148 -11.07 -7.02 -7.65
C TYR A 148 -12.40 -6.68 -8.29
N PHE A 149 -12.99 -5.57 -7.89
CA PHE A 149 -14.25 -5.10 -8.46
C PHE A 149 -14.36 -3.58 -8.37
N GLY A 150 -15.00 -3.00 -9.39
CA GLY A 150 -15.36 -1.58 -9.37
C GLY A 150 -16.70 -1.40 -8.65
N THR A 151 -16.83 -0.31 -7.91
CA THR A 151 -18.05 0.15 -7.25
C THR A 151 -18.71 1.27 -8.03
N ALA A 152 -19.96 1.60 -7.73
CA ALA A 152 -20.73 2.63 -8.43
C ALA A 152 -20.11 4.02 -8.33
N ASP A 153 -19.30 4.28 -7.32
CA ASP A 153 -18.54 5.51 -7.13
C ASP A 153 -17.23 5.58 -7.94
N GLY A 154 -16.97 4.58 -8.80
CA GLY A 154 -15.80 4.51 -9.68
C GLY A 154 -14.53 4.01 -9.01
N ARG A 155 -14.57 3.66 -7.73
CA ARG A 155 -13.40 3.11 -7.02
C ARG A 155 -13.22 1.63 -7.30
N VAL A 156 -11.97 1.18 -7.19
CA VAL A 156 -11.63 -0.24 -7.26
C VAL A 156 -11.40 -0.75 -5.84
N ASN A 157 -12.15 -1.77 -5.47
CA ASN A 157 -12.05 -2.45 -4.20
C ASN A 157 -11.52 -3.87 -4.38
N LEU A 158 -11.01 -4.45 -3.31
CA LEU A 158 -10.48 -5.81 -3.29
C LEU A 158 -10.89 -6.55 -2.03
N VAL A 159 -11.09 -7.86 -2.18
CA VAL A 159 -11.37 -8.77 -1.07
C VAL A 159 -10.57 -10.04 -1.30
N TYR A 160 -9.81 -10.50 -0.30
CA TYR A 160 -9.03 -11.73 -0.46
C TYR A 160 -8.77 -12.45 0.88
N PRO A 161 -8.49 -13.77 0.82
CA PRO A 161 -8.11 -14.54 2.00
C PRO A 161 -6.78 -14.05 2.59
N PHE A 162 -6.76 -13.79 3.89
CA PHE A 162 -5.62 -13.26 4.61
C PHE A 162 -5.44 -13.98 5.95
N PHE A 163 -4.43 -14.85 6.06
CA PHE A 163 -4.11 -15.62 7.27
C PHE A 163 -5.34 -16.29 7.94
N GLY A 164 -6.14 -17.00 7.16
CA GLY A 164 -7.35 -17.67 7.64
C GLY A 164 -8.57 -16.77 7.83
N ASN A 165 -8.40 -15.46 7.71
CA ASN A 165 -9.44 -14.43 7.72
C ASN A 165 -9.62 -13.83 6.31
N VAL A 166 -10.30 -12.71 6.22
CA VAL A 166 -10.50 -11.99 4.96
C VAL A 166 -10.04 -10.54 5.12
N LEU A 167 -9.25 -10.07 4.18
CA LEU A 167 -8.92 -8.66 4.05
C LEU A 167 -9.86 -8.00 3.05
N VAL A 168 -10.41 -6.86 3.44
CA VAL A 168 -11.29 -6.00 2.63
C VAL A 168 -10.63 -4.63 2.49
N GLY A 169 -10.51 -4.11 1.31
CA GLY A 169 -9.93 -2.79 1.02
C GLY A 169 -10.21 -2.35 -0.42
N SER A 170 -9.90 -1.13 -0.76
CA SER A 170 -9.37 -0.05 0.06
C SER A 170 -10.15 1.23 -0.18
N THR A 171 -10.10 2.14 0.77
CA THR A 171 -10.53 3.52 0.53
C THR A 171 -9.44 4.32 -0.20
N ASP A 172 -9.77 5.52 -0.64
CA ASP A 172 -8.84 6.45 -1.27
C ASP A 172 -9.26 7.88 -0.92
N ILE A 173 -8.68 8.41 0.16
CA ILE A 173 -9.08 9.69 0.75
C ILE A 173 -7.85 10.58 0.87
N PRO A 174 -7.89 11.84 0.35
CA PRO A 174 -6.80 12.78 0.51
C PRO A 174 -6.43 12.97 2.00
N VAL A 175 -5.15 13.05 2.28
CA VAL A 175 -4.62 13.34 3.62
C VAL A 175 -3.45 14.29 3.52
N THR A 176 -3.44 15.29 4.39
CA THR A 176 -2.37 16.31 4.44
C THR A 176 -1.27 15.94 5.41
N ASP A 177 -1.61 15.31 6.51
CA ASP A 177 -0.64 14.83 7.50
C ASP A 177 -0.70 13.30 7.62
N PRO A 178 0.38 12.58 7.24
CA PRO A 178 0.40 11.13 7.34
C PRO A 178 0.31 10.60 8.78
N ASP A 179 0.68 11.39 9.79
CA ASP A 179 0.60 10.97 11.19
C ASP A 179 -0.85 10.98 11.73
N GLU A 180 -1.75 11.71 11.07
CA GLU A 180 -3.17 11.79 11.43
C GLU A 180 -4.01 10.73 10.71
N ALA A 181 -3.40 9.87 9.90
CA ALA A 181 -4.13 8.88 9.13
C ALA A 181 -4.63 7.73 10.02
N PHE A 182 -5.95 7.50 9.99
CA PHE A 182 -6.60 6.35 10.66
C PHE A 182 -7.80 5.88 9.83
N CYS A 183 -8.25 4.66 10.06
CA CYS A 183 -9.48 4.13 9.46
C CYS A 183 -10.68 4.67 10.23
N SER A 184 -11.47 5.54 9.60
CA SER A 184 -12.64 6.15 10.24
C SER A 184 -13.84 5.19 10.28
N VAL A 185 -14.89 5.62 11.01
CA VAL A 185 -16.15 4.88 11.09
C VAL A 185 -16.84 4.83 9.73
N GLU A 186 -16.80 5.94 8.98
CA GLU A 186 -17.38 6.07 7.65
C GLU A 186 -16.67 5.17 6.64
N GLU A 187 -15.33 5.07 6.73
CA GLU A 187 -14.55 4.15 5.90
C GLU A 187 -14.87 2.70 6.23
N THR A 188 -15.05 2.39 7.49
CA THR A 188 -15.48 1.05 7.94
C THR A 188 -16.84 0.69 7.34
N ASP A 189 -17.82 1.60 7.41
CA ASP A 189 -19.16 1.38 6.86
C ASP A 189 -19.14 1.23 5.34
N TYR A 190 -18.33 2.06 4.66
CA TYR A 190 -18.11 1.96 3.23
C TYR A 190 -17.58 0.56 2.86
N LEU A 191 -16.51 0.11 3.51
CA LEU A 191 -15.88 -1.18 3.22
C LEU A 191 -16.80 -2.37 3.53
N LEU A 192 -17.61 -2.30 4.57
CA LEU A 192 -18.65 -3.29 4.82
C LEU A 192 -19.74 -3.24 3.74
N GLY A 193 -20.07 -2.05 3.23
CA GLY A 193 -21.05 -1.82 2.17
C GLY A 193 -20.63 -2.45 0.85
N VAL A 194 -19.39 -2.20 0.40
CA VAL A 194 -18.88 -2.71 -0.88
C VAL A 194 -18.83 -4.24 -0.93
N VAL A 195 -18.58 -4.91 0.20
CA VAL A 195 -18.64 -6.37 0.27
C VAL A 195 -20.08 -6.86 0.02
N ARG A 196 -21.10 -6.16 0.54
CA ARG A 196 -22.50 -6.52 0.33
C ARG A 196 -22.94 -6.38 -1.12
N GLU A 197 -22.37 -5.46 -1.88
CA GLU A 197 -22.65 -5.30 -3.31
C GLU A 197 -22.22 -6.54 -4.10
N ILE A 198 -21.08 -7.13 -3.77
CA ILE A 198 -20.54 -8.30 -4.49
C ILE A 198 -21.05 -9.61 -3.91
N PHE A 199 -21.26 -9.67 -2.60
CA PHE A 199 -21.71 -10.87 -1.87
C PHE A 199 -23.02 -10.62 -1.10
N PRO A 200 -24.15 -10.34 -1.76
CA PRO A 200 -25.38 -9.89 -1.11
C PRO A 200 -25.98 -10.92 -0.15
N ARG A 201 -25.60 -12.20 -0.29
CA ARG A 201 -26.09 -13.29 0.56
C ARG A 201 -25.20 -13.54 1.79
N ILE A 202 -24.04 -12.88 1.86
CA ILE A 202 -23.11 -13.03 2.98
C ILE A 202 -23.31 -11.87 3.93
N ARG A 203 -23.76 -12.18 5.15
CA ARG A 203 -23.84 -11.18 6.20
C ARG A 203 -22.45 -10.87 6.74
N LEU A 204 -22.00 -9.64 6.52
CA LEU A 204 -20.80 -9.09 7.15
C LEU A 204 -21.22 -7.95 8.07
N ALA A 205 -20.77 -8.01 9.33
CA ALA A 205 -21.12 -7.07 10.38
C ALA A 205 -19.88 -6.57 11.14
N ARG A 206 -20.02 -5.47 11.87
CA ARG A 206 -18.93 -4.81 12.60
C ARG A 206 -18.28 -5.68 13.66
N ASP A 207 -19.05 -6.56 14.32
CA ASP A 207 -18.58 -7.50 15.35
C ASP A 207 -17.62 -8.58 14.81
N GLN A 208 -17.55 -8.73 13.50
CA GLN A 208 -16.62 -9.63 12.82
C GLN A 208 -15.30 -8.96 12.42
N ILE A 209 -15.14 -7.66 12.65
CA ILE A 209 -13.89 -6.94 12.39
C ILE A 209 -12.89 -7.27 13.49
N LEU A 210 -11.77 -7.86 13.11
CA LEU A 210 -10.66 -8.16 14.00
C LEU A 210 -9.68 -6.98 14.11
N LEU A 211 -9.44 -6.29 13.00
CA LEU A 211 -8.47 -5.21 12.91
C LEU A 211 -8.88 -4.25 11.79
N THR A 212 -8.64 -2.97 12.03
CA THR A 212 -8.63 -1.93 11.00
C THR A 212 -7.24 -1.34 10.91
N TYR A 213 -6.78 -1.02 9.71
CA TYR A 213 -5.55 -0.26 9.51
C TYR A 213 -5.65 0.60 8.27
N CYS A 214 -4.82 1.61 8.20
CA CYS A 214 -4.66 2.43 7.00
C CYS A 214 -3.19 2.67 6.69
N GLY A 215 -2.90 2.96 5.44
CA GLY A 215 -1.61 3.43 4.99
C GLY A 215 -1.76 4.67 4.13
N VAL A 216 -0.77 5.55 4.16
CA VAL A 216 -0.73 6.72 3.28
C VAL A 216 0.13 6.41 2.07
N ARG A 217 -0.49 6.51 0.88
CA ARG A 217 0.21 6.31 -0.39
C ARG A 217 1.08 7.53 -0.66
N PRO A 218 2.39 7.35 -0.90
CA PRO A 218 3.29 8.43 -1.25
C PRO A 218 3.12 8.85 -2.72
N LEU A 219 1.98 9.45 -3.04
CA LEU A 219 1.71 9.96 -4.38
C LEU A 219 2.32 11.36 -4.55
N PRO A 220 2.84 11.70 -5.73
CA PRO A 220 3.30 13.05 -6.01
C PRO A 220 2.14 14.03 -5.94
N ARG A 221 2.43 15.24 -5.49
CA ARG A 221 1.43 16.32 -5.46
C ARG A 221 0.96 16.64 -6.87
N SER A 222 -0.34 16.60 -7.07
CA SER A 222 -0.99 16.90 -8.36
C SER A 222 -2.22 17.76 -8.07
N GLU A 223 -2.31 18.94 -8.67
CA GLU A 223 -3.44 19.84 -8.49
C GLU A 223 -4.47 19.59 -9.60
N GLY A 224 -5.74 19.48 -9.22
CA GLY A 224 -6.84 19.29 -10.15
C GLY A 224 -6.91 17.92 -10.85
N VAL A 225 -6.11 16.97 -10.43
CA VAL A 225 -6.10 15.59 -10.97
C VAL A 225 -6.82 14.66 -10.00
N ASP A 226 -7.69 13.79 -10.51
CA ASP A 226 -8.30 12.73 -9.71
C ASP A 226 -7.19 11.83 -9.12
N ILE A 227 -7.31 11.46 -7.83
CA ILE A 227 -6.33 10.64 -7.13
C ILE A 227 -6.05 9.33 -7.88
N GLY A 228 -7.07 8.74 -8.48
CA GLY A 228 -6.94 7.52 -9.29
C GLY A 228 -6.09 7.69 -10.56
N ALA A 229 -5.94 8.92 -11.06
CA ALA A 229 -5.19 9.27 -12.27
C ALA A 229 -3.79 9.84 -11.98
N VAL A 230 -3.43 10.04 -10.71
CA VAL A 230 -2.08 10.52 -10.34
C VAL A 230 -1.04 9.48 -10.73
N SER A 231 0.04 9.94 -11.38
CA SER A 231 1.16 9.07 -11.76
C SER A 231 1.73 8.35 -10.53
N ARG A 232 2.07 7.08 -10.71
CA ARG A 232 2.74 6.23 -9.71
C ARG A 232 4.21 6.01 -10.04
N ASP A 233 4.73 6.73 -11.03
CA ASP A 233 6.14 6.69 -11.36
C ASP A 233 6.96 7.36 -10.25
N HIS A 234 8.15 6.83 -10.01
CA HIS A 234 9.10 7.44 -9.10
C HIS A 234 9.81 8.61 -9.81
N ALA A 235 10.13 9.64 -9.02
CA ALA A 235 10.94 10.75 -9.44
C ALA A 235 12.03 11.01 -8.40
N VAL A 236 13.17 11.54 -8.84
CA VAL A 236 14.25 12.00 -7.98
C VAL A 236 14.31 13.52 -8.08
N ALA A 237 14.20 14.20 -6.95
CA ALA A 237 14.42 15.62 -6.83
C ALA A 237 15.75 15.87 -6.08
N GLU A 238 16.48 16.89 -6.48
CA GLU A 238 17.69 17.32 -5.81
C GLU A 238 17.41 18.59 -4.99
N ASP A 239 17.72 18.51 -3.73
CA ASP A 239 17.69 19.63 -2.79
C ASP A 239 19.10 19.78 -2.15
N ARG A 240 19.38 20.95 -1.58
CA ARG A 240 20.63 21.19 -0.87
C ARG A 240 20.35 21.48 0.59
N LEU A 241 21.19 20.90 1.46
CA LEU A 241 21.15 21.24 2.87
C LEU A 241 21.50 22.72 3.08
N PRO A 242 20.82 23.41 4.03
CA PRO A 242 21.20 24.76 4.43
C PRO A 242 22.64 24.82 4.87
N GLY A 243 23.45 25.71 4.28
CA GLY A 243 24.88 25.85 4.58
C GLY A 243 25.78 24.76 3.99
N GLY A 244 25.24 23.83 3.20
CA GLY A 244 26.02 22.85 2.42
C GLY A 244 26.53 23.46 1.10
N GLN A 245 27.74 23.04 0.69
CA GLN A 245 28.31 23.39 -0.61
C GLN A 245 27.55 22.66 -1.73
#